data_9ef9b544943aa9277c7707dcf743f0d9
#
_entry.id   9ef9b544943aa9277c7707dcf743f0d9
#
_cell.length_a   1.000
_cell.length_b   1.000
_cell.length_c   1.000
_cell.angle_alpha   90.00
_cell.angle_beta   90.00
_cell.angle_gamma   90.00
#
_symmetry.space_group_name_H-M   'P 1'
#
loop_
_entity.id
_entity.type
_entity.pdbx_description
1 polymer ?
#
loop_
_entity_poly.entity_id
_entity_poly.type
_entity_poly.pdbx_seq_one_letter_code
_entity_poly.pdbx_strand_id
1 'polypeptide(L)'
;VKHSAWATAALAVSATVVLAACGSSHSSASSPSGSGAATASSPAGSGSAAAGSGTKTLGCMITDTGGIDDRSFNASSWAGMQAAAQANPNISVKYLQSTTQADYVPNINTFISQKCNIIVTVGFLMGDDTQTAAKAHPDQKFAIVDFSYNPPLPNVDALLFNTAQDGFLGGYLAAGMSKTGKVATFGGQKLPTVTIYMDGFYDGVQYYNQKHNKNVQVLGWNETTQNGSFTGDFTNQTKGQSVTQTFISEGADIIFPVAGNVGLGAAKAVQQADAAAGSQKVNMMWVDTDGCVSAAQYCKYFITSVQKGIVTAVKNAVTGTADGSFKGGNYIGTLQNGGVALAPFHDFDSKVPAALKSELQTVTQGIENGSIQIATKSPVSG
;
A
#
# COMPACT_ATOMS: atom_id res chain seq x y z
N VAL A 1 -28.74 -40.90 -30.36
CA VAL A 1 -29.18 -40.66 -31.74
C VAL A 1 -29.61 -39.20 -31.83
N LYS A 2 -28.85 -38.37 -32.44
CA LYS A 2 -29.03 -37.31 -33.43
C LYS A 2 -27.98 -36.22 -33.26
N HIS A 3 -27.05 -36.26 -34.22
CA HIS A 3 -26.10 -35.21 -34.51
C HIS A 3 -26.80 -34.02 -35.17
N SER A 4 -26.35 -32.80 -34.90
CA SER A 4 -26.49 -31.68 -35.83
C SER A 4 -25.25 -30.78 -35.68
N ALA A 5 -24.41 -30.78 -36.71
CA ALA A 5 -23.35 -29.84 -36.99
C ALA A 5 -23.90 -28.70 -37.87
N TRP A 6 -23.44 -27.48 -37.65
CA TRP A 6 -23.43 -26.35 -38.62
C TRP A 6 -22.40 -25.35 -38.10
N ALA A 7 -21.32 -25.19 -38.72
CA ALA A 7 -20.90 -24.55 -39.97
C ALA A 7 -20.31 -23.16 -39.64
N THR A 8 -19.01 -23.09 -39.89
CA THR A 8 -18.08 -21.94 -39.88
C THR A 8 -18.45 -20.87 -40.89
N ALA A 9 -18.30 -19.58 -40.50
CA ALA A 9 -18.16 -18.50 -41.47
C ALA A 9 -17.00 -17.61 -41.03
N ALA A 10 -15.90 -17.68 -41.79
CA ALA A 10 -14.79 -16.77 -41.77
C ALA A 10 -15.10 -15.55 -42.64
N LEU A 11 -14.88 -14.34 -42.12
CA LEU A 11 -14.81 -13.12 -42.93
C LEU A 11 -13.49 -12.45 -42.68
N ALA A 12 -12.66 -12.50 -43.73
CA ALA A 12 -11.44 -11.71 -43.88
C ALA A 12 -11.83 -10.32 -44.41
N VAL A 13 -11.32 -9.25 -43.81
CA VAL A 13 -11.33 -7.91 -44.42
C VAL A 13 -9.92 -7.34 -44.39
N SER A 14 -9.52 -6.95 -45.60
CA SER A 14 -8.17 -6.57 -46.04
C SER A 14 -7.75 -5.19 -45.57
N ALA A 15 -6.46 -5.07 -45.35
CA ALA A 15 -5.73 -3.84 -45.11
C ALA A 15 -5.67 -2.91 -46.37
N THR A 16 -5.81 -1.61 -46.18
CA THR A 16 -5.30 -0.62 -47.13
C THR A 16 -4.41 0.38 -46.42
N VAL A 17 -3.14 0.31 -46.80
CA VAL A 17 -2.09 1.27 -46.48
C VAL A 17 -2.21 2.43 -47.47
N VAL A 18 -2.22 3.67 -46.97
CA VAL A 18 -1.99 4.89 -47.80
C VAL A 18 -0.79 5.61 -47.23
N LEU A 19 0.30 5.52 -47.94
CA LEU A 19 1.44 6.45 -47.87
C LEU A 19 1.12 7.71 -48.67
N ALA A 20 1.35 8.88 -48.11
CA ALA A 20 1.55 10.09 -48.87
C ALA A 20 2.73 10.87 -48.32
N ALA A 21 3.68 11.12 -49.21
CA ALA A 21 4.97 11.75 -49.00
C ALA A 21 4.94 13.23 -49.34
N CYS A 22 5.89 13.98 -48.75
CA CYS A 22 6.63 15.14 -49.24
C CYS A 22 5.91 16.41 -49.72
N GLY A 23 6.39 17.53 -49.19
CA GLY A 23 6.21 18.86 -49.77
C GLY A 23 7.04 19.92 -49.06
N SER A 24 8.28 20.10 -49.50
CA SER A 24 9.14 21.25 -49.19
C SER A 24 8.69 22.50 -49.97
N SER A 25 8.72 23.68 -49.38
CA SER A 25 8.91 24.92 -50.13
C SER A 25 9.56 26.01 -49.28
N HIS A 26 10.72 26.43 -49.76
CA HIS A 26 11.44 27.65 -49.41
C HIS A 26 10.68 28.90 -49.82
N SER A 27 10.85 29.99 -49.11
CA SER A 27 10.92 31.32 -49.68
C SER A 27 11.66 32.30 -48.76
N SER A 28 12.54 33.04 -49.42
CA SER A 28 13.61 33.90 -48.92
C SER A 28 13.17 35.37 -48.74
N ALA A 29 14.11 36.12 -48.12
CA ALA A 29 14.41 37.56 -48.21
C ALA A 29 13.60 38.50 -47.29
N SER A 30 14.16 39.49 -46.56
CA SER A 30 15.32 40.36 -46.82
C SER A 30 15.70 41.05 -45.48
N SER A 31 17.00 41.36 -45.31
CA SER A 31 17.54 42.35 -44.36
C SER A 31 17.40 43.79 -44.90
N PRO A 32 17.57 44.85 -44.05
CA PRO A 32 18.93 45.33 -43.79
C PRO A 32 19.25 45.97 -42.41
N SER A 33 20.52 45.84 -42.09
CA SER A 33 21.49 46.76 -41.47
C SER A 33 21.12 47.69 -40.29
N GLY A 34 21.91 47.57 -39.21
CA GLY A 34 22.14 48.56 -38.16
C GLY A 34 23.28 48.15 -37.26
N SER A 35 24.43 48.79 -37.39
CA SER A 35 25.68 48.59 -36.63
C SER A 35 25.54 48.91 -35.15
N GLY A 36 26.29 48.17 -34.29
CA GLY A 36 26.53 48.52 -32.90
C GLY A 36 27.38 47.44 -32.22
N ALA A 37 28.70 47.63 -32.22
CA ALA A 37 29.65 46.79 -31.51
C ALA A 37 29.57 47.00 -29.99
N ALA A 38 29.47 45.90 -29.21
CA ALA A 38 29.99 45.83 -27.84
C ALA A 38 30.35 44.39 -27.51
N THR A 39 31.62 44.15 -27.43
CA THR A 39 32.25 42.93 -26.93
C THR A 39 31.93 42.73 -25.46
N ALA A 40 31.28 41.65 -25.12
CA ALA A 40 31.29 41.10 -23.76
C ALA A 40 31.47 39.59 -23.85
N SER A 41 32.66 39.16 -23.53
CA SER A 41 33.04 37.75 -23.36
C SER A 41 32.33 37.18 -22.14
N SER A 42 31.43 36.26 -22.33
CA SER A 42 30.94 35.42 -21.25
C SER A 42 31.65 34.06 -21.32
N PRO A 43 32.25 33.57 -20.25
CA PRO A 43 32.76 32.21 -20.22
C PRO A 43 31.59 31.25 -20.19
N ALA A 44 31.53 30.37 -21.19
CA ALA A 44 30.68 29.18 -21.16
C ALA A 44 31.16 28.28 -20.02
N GLY A 45 30.52 28.43 -18.88
CA GLY A 45 30.61 27.45 -17.79
C GLY A 45 29.90 26.19 -18.24
N SER A 46 30.64 25.23 -18.77
CA SER A 46 30.20 23.84 -18.85
C SER A 46 30.04 23.34 -17.43
N GLY A 47 28.85 23.48 -16.91
CA GLY A 47 28.44 22.78 -15.69
C GLY A 47 28.38 21.28 -15.99
N SER A 48 29.52 20.59 -15.93
CA SER A 48 29.52 19.16 -15.70
C SER A 48 28.75 18.93 -14.41
N ALA A 49 27.54 18.40 -14.52
CA ALA A 49 26.89 17.78 -13.38
C ALA A 49 27.89 16.76 -12.85
N ALA A 50 28.44 17.00 -11.68
CA ALA A 50 29.29 16.07 -10.98
C ALA A 50 28.49 14.79 -10.83
N ALA A 51 28.83 13.77 -11.60
CA ALA A 51 28.41 12.41 -11.34
C ALA A 51 28.88 12.11 -9.92
N GLY A 52 27.92 12.01 -8.97
CA GLY A 52 28.21 11.78 -7.58
C GLY A 52 29.07 10.52 -7.46
N SER A 53 30.23 10.65 -6.86
CA SER A 53 31.16 9.54 -6.55
C SER A 53 30.61 8.68 -5.39
N GLY A 54 29.28 8.43 -5.36
CA GLY A 54 28.64 7.60 -4.36
C GLY A 54 28.89 6.13 -4.63
N THR A 55 29.08 5.37 -3.55
CA THR A 55 29.21 3.91 -3.60
C THR A 55 27.96 3.31 -4.25
N LYS A 56 28.16 2.45 -5.28
CA LYS A 56 27.05 1.72 -5.91
C LYS A 56 26.36 0.82 -4.88
N THR A 57 25.06 0.95 -4.74
CA THR A 57 24.25 0.22 -3.76
C THR A 57 23.23 -0.64 -4.49
N LEU A 58 23.24 -1.93 -4.19
CA LEU A 58 22.23 -2.88 -4.66
C LEU A 58 21.26 -3.18 -3.52
N GLY A 59 20.03 -2.68 -3.65
CA GLY A 59 18.90 -3.02 -2.78
C GLY A 59 18.14 -4.23 -3.32
N CYS A 60 17.87 -5.20 -2.48
CA CYS A 60 17.21 -6.44 -2.85
C CYS A 60 15.98 -6.66 -1.96
N MET A 61 14.83 -6.98 -2.55
CA MET A 61 13.58 -7.18 -1.82
C MET A 61 13.05 -8.60 -2.00
N ILE A 62 12.54 -9.18 -0.94
CA ILE A 62 11.86 -10.48 -0.98
C ILE A 62 10.42 -10.26 -0.52
N THR A 63 9.44 -10.63 -1.36
CA THR A 63 8.03 -10.58 -0.98
C THR A 63 7.66 -11.76 -0.09
N ASP A 64 6.64 -11.58 0.74
CA ASP A 64 5.95 -12.72 1.31
C ASP A 64 5.06 -13.43 0.26
N THR A 65 4.19 -14.33 0.72
CA THR A 65 3.29 -15.11 -0.15
C THR A 65 2.20 -14.28 -0.85
N GLY A 66 2.03 -13.00 -0.50
CA GLY A 66 1.05 -12.10 -1.14
C GLY A 66 1.39 -11.73 -2.58
N GLY A 67 2.67 -11.82 -2.94
CA GLY A 67 3.18 -11.49 -4.28
C GLY A 67 3.27 -9.99 -4.55
N ILE A 68 3.99 -9.61 -5.62
CA ILE A 68 4.31 -8.22 -5.93
C ILE A 68 3.11 -7.42 -6.46
N ASP A 69 2.11 -8.07 -6.99
CA ASP A 69 0.93 -7.44 -7.63
C ASP A 69 -0.29 -7.37 -6.68
N ASP A 70 -0.07 -7.41 -5.37
CA ASP A 70 -1.13 -7.42 -4.35
C ASP A 70 -1.91 -6.10 -4.25
N ARG A 71 -1.48 -5.06 -4.97
CA ARG A 71 -2.06 -3.71 -4.98
C ARG A 71 -2.08 -3.05 -3.60
N SER A 72 -1.29 -3.53 -2.66
CA SER A 72 -1.30 -3.16 -1.25
C SER A 72 0.12 -3.25 -0.67
N PHE A 73 0.40 -4.22 0.17
CA PHE A 73 1.55 -4.37 1.05
C PHE A 73 2.89 -4.55 0.31
N ASN A 74 3.00 -5.63 -0.50
CA ASN A 74 4.23 -5.92 -1.25
C ASN A 74 4.45 -4.90 -2.38
N ALA A 75 3.39 -4.51 -3.07
CA ALA A 75 3.46 -3.46 -4.10
C ALA A 75 3.97 -2.13 -3.54
N SER A 76 3.54 -1.74 -2.32
CA SER A 76 4.03 -0.55 -1.63
C SER A 76 5.50 -0.66 -1.23
N SER A 77 5.92 -1.83 -0.77
CA SER A 77 7.32 -2.09 -0.43
C SER A 77 8.22 -1.97 -1.67
N TRP A 78 7.78 -2.54 -2.79
CA TRP A 78 8.49 -2.41 -4.06
C TRP A 78 8.52 -0.96 -4.58
N ALA A 79 7.43 -0.23 -4.45
CA ALA A 79 7.40 1.20 -4.78
C ALA A 79 8.44 2.00 -3.94
N GLY A 80 8.64 1.63 -2.68
CA GLY A 80 9.70 2.20 -1.83
C GLY A 80 11.10 1.91 -2.35
N MET A 81 11.38 0.68 -2.79
CA MET A 81 12.63 0.30 -3.45
C MET A 81 12.88 1.13 -4.72
N GLN A 82 11.86 1.24 -5.57
CA GLN A 82 11.93 2.04 -6.80
C GLN A 82 12.12 3.53 -6.51
N ALA A 83 11.45 4.06 -5.50
CA ALA A 83 11.61 5.46 -5.09
C ALA A 83 13.03 5.77 -4.57
N ALA A 84 13.71 4.80 -3.93
CA ALA A 84 15.11 4.94 -3.56
C ALA A 84 16.02 5.00 -4.79
N ALA A 85 15.81 4.13 -5.77
CA ALA A 85 16.58 4.12 -7.02
C ALA A 85 16.35 5.39 -7.86
N GLN A 86 15.13 5.92 -7.88
CA GLN A 86 14.82 7.19 -8.54
C GLN A 86 15.47 8.40 -7.85
N ALA A 87 15.59 8.38 -6.53
CA ALA A 87 16.19 9.46 -5.75
C ALA A 87 17.72 9.49 -5.85
N ASN A 88 18.37 8.36 -6.12
CA ASN A 88 19.83 8.26 -6.18
C ASN A 88 20.25 7.30 -7.31
N PRO A 89 20.89 7.80 -8.39
CA PRO A 89 21.31 7.01 -9.55
C PRO A 89 22.37 5.93 -9.23
N ASN A 90 22.98 5.95 -8.06
CA ASN A 90 23.91 4.92 -7.59
C ASN A 90 23.16 3.73 -6.96
N ILE A 91 21.85 3.82 -6.75
CA ILE A 91 21.04 2.74 -6.21
C ILE A 91 20.41 1.95 -7.37
N SER A 92 20.62 0.66 -7.37
CA SER A 92 19.89 -0.28 -8.20
C SER A 92 19.05 -1.22 -7.33
N VAL A 93 17.89 -1.65 -7.81
CA VAL A 93 16.98 -2.48 -7.02
C VAL A 93 16.49 -3.68 -7.82
N LYS A 94 16.23 -4.79 -7.11
CA LYS A 94 15.62 -6.00 -7.66
C LYS A 94 14.82 -6.71 -6.59
N TYR A 95 13.95 -7.64 -7.00
CA TYR A 95 13.19 -8.46 -6.06
C TYR A 95 13.19 -9.94 -6.45
N LEU A 96 12.88 -10.77 -5.47
CA LEU A 96 12.43 -12.15 -5.62
C LEU A 96 11.06 -12.29 -4.98
N GLN A 97 10.18 -13.01 -5.63
CA GLN A 97 8.86 -13.29 -5.12
C GLN A 97 8.85 -14.66 -4.44
N SER A 98 8.20 -14.76 -3.29
CA SER A 98 7.93 -16.02 -2.63
C SER A 98 6.48 -16.44 -2.90
N THR A 99 6.27 -17.69 -3.25
CA THR A 99 4.95 -18.29 -3.46
C THR A 99 4.51 -19.08 -2.23
N THR A 100 5.48 -19.57 -1.47
CA THR A 100 5.29 -20.29 -0.20
C THR A 100 6.33 -19.84 0.82
N GLN A 101 6.11 -20.13 2.09
CA GLN A 101 7.10 -19.87 3.14
C GLN A 101 8.42 -20.63 2.94
N ALA A 102 8.37 -21.79 2.25
CA ALA A 102 9.57 -22.55 1.93
C ALA A 102 10.55 -21.80 0.99
N ASP A 103 10.08 -20.76 0.31
CA ASP A 103 10.91 -19.94 -0.59
C ASP A 103 11.72 -18.88 0.17
N TYR A 104 11.39 -18.56 1.43
CA TYR A 104 11.99 -17.45 2.17
C TYR A 104 13.50 -17.63 2.37
N VAL A 105 13.92 -18.73 2.98
CA VAL A 105 15.34 -19.02 3.22
C VAL A 105 16.16 -19.11 1.92
N PRO A 106 15.72 -19.86 0.87
CA PRO A 106 16.40 -19.87 -0.42
C PRO A 106 16.54 -18.47 -1.05
N ASN A 107 15.51 -17.64 -0.99
CA ASN A 107 15.53 -16.29 -1.53
C ASN A 107 16.50 -15.39 -0.77
N ILE A 108 16.51 -15.43 0.58
CA ILE A 108 17.46 -14.69 1.41
C ILE A 108 18.91 -15.10 1.06
N ASN A 109 19.20 -16.40 1.03
CA ASN A 109 20.53 -16.91 0.71
C ASN A 109 20.98 -16.53 -0.72
N THR A 110 20.05 -16.48 -1.67
CA THR A 110 20.32 -16.01 -3.03
C THR A 110 20.80 -14.58 -3.01
N PHE A 111 20.15 -13.68 -2.28
CA PHE A 111 20.55 -12.28 -2.22
C PHE A 111 21.81 -12.01 -1.41
N ILE A 112 22.08 -12.80 -0.36
CA ILE A 112 23.36 -12.78 0.36
C ILE A 112 24.49 -13.15 -0.62
N SER A 113 24.32 -14.25 -1.37
CA SER A 113 25.30 -14.73 -2.37
C SER A 113 25.54 -13.71 -3.48
N GLN A 114 24.52 -12.95 -3.86
CA GLN A 114 24.61 -11.86 -4.84
C GLN A 114 25.18 -10.57 -4.28
N LYS A 115 25.57 -10.54 -3.00
CA LYS A 115 26.18 -9.39 -2.30
C LYS A 115 25.31 -8.14 -2.36
N CYS A 116 24.00 -8.30 -2.13
CA CYS A 116 23.10 -7.15 -1.94
C CYS A 116 23.58 -6.30 -0.77
N ASN A 117 23.61 -4.97 -0.92
CA ASN A 117 24.05 -4.08 0.16
C ASN A 117 23.01 -3.99 1.28
N ILE A 118 21.74 -4.14 0.93
CA ILE A 118 20.62 -4.31 1.87
C ILE A 118 19.63 -5.31 1.31
N ILE A 119 19.09 -6.16 2.18
CA ILE A 119 18.00 -7.09 1.86
C ILE A 119 16.77 -6.64 2.64
N VAL A 120 15.70 -6.30 1.92
CA VAL A 120 14.40 -5.93 2.48
C VAL A 120 13.50 -7.16 2.42
N THR A 121 13.17 -7.72 3.57
CA THR A 121 12.19 -8.80 3.72
C THR A 121 10.83 -8.21 4.06
N VAL A 122 9.78 -8.63 3.37
CA VAL A 122 8.47 -8.00 3.48
C VAL A 122 7.50 -8.96 4.16
N GLY A 123 7.07 -8.60 5.37
CA GLY A 123 6.00 -9.28 6.06
C GLY A 123 6.40 -10.05 7.33
N PHE A 124 5.43 -10.11 8.24
CA PHE A 124 5.54 -10.77 9.55
C PHE A 124 6.05 -12.21 9.46
N LEU A 125 5.59 -12.96 8.46
CA LEU A 125 5.92 -14.38 8.29
C LEU A 125 7.40 -14.63 7.96
N MET A 126 8.16 -13.61 7.57
CA MET A 126 9.60 -13.70 7.30
C MET A 126 10.48 -13.41 8.52
N GLY A 127 9.86 -13.12 9.69
CA GLY A 127 10.57 -12.68 10.89
C GLY A 127 11.67 -13.63 11.34
N ASP A 128 11.35 -14.91 11.55
CA ASP A 128 12.31 -15.90 12.05
C ASP A 128 13.43 -16.20 11.04
N ASP A 129 13.10 -16.27 9.75
CA ASP A 129 14.08 -16.52 8.70
C ASP A 129 15.05 -15.34 8.54
N THR A 130 14.53 -14.11 8.60
CA THR A 130 15.34 -12.89 8.59
C THR A 130 16.25 -12.83 9.82
N GLN A 131 15.75 -13.18 11.02
CA GLN A 131 16.54 -13.22 12.23
C GLN A 131 17.72 -14.20 12.11
N THR A 132 17.43 -15.39 11.61
CA THR A 132 18.43 -16.44 11.41
C THR A 132 19.53 -15.98 10.47
N ALA A 133 19.14 -15.39 9.33
CA ALA A 133 20.09 -14.88 8.36
C ALA A 133 20.89 -13.68 8.90
N ALA A 134 20.26 -12.75 9.61
CA ALA A 134 20.92 -11.57 10.18
C ALA A 134 21.96 -11.94 11.24
N LYS A 135 21.66 -12.94 12.08
CA LYS A 135 22.64 -13.46 13.07
C LYS A 135 23.81 -14.21 12.42
N ALA A 136 23.54 -14.95 11.33
CA ALA A 136 24.60 -15.68 10.59
C ALA A 136 25.49 -14.74 9.76
N HIS A 137 24.99 -13.56 9.39
CA HIS A 137 25.66 -12.59 8.52
C HIS A 137 25.64 -11.19 9.14
N PRO A 138 26.41 -10.93 10.21
CA PRO A 138 26.33 -9.67 10.96
C PRO A 138 26.71 -8.43 10.15
N ASP A 139 27.49 -8.57 9.08
CA ASP A 139 27.88 -7.49 8.18
C ASP A 139 26.82 -7.19 7.10
N GLN A 140 25.86 -8.11 6.89
CA GLN A 140 24.77 -7.92 5.95
C GLN A 140 23.68 -7.05 6.58
N LYS A 141 23.30 -5.97 5.90
CA LYS A 141 22.19 -5.12 6.33
C LYS A 141 20.87 -5.71 5.87
N PHE A 142 19.89 -5.68 6.77
CA PHE A 142 18.51 -6.06 6.51
C PHE A 142 17.56 -4.92 6.88
N ALA A 143 16.43 -4.84 6.21
CA ALA A 143 15.24 -4.21 6.72
C ALA A 143 14.11 -5.23 6.68
N ILE A 144 13.21 -5.18 7.66
CA ILE A 144 12.04 -6.06 7.67
C ILE A 144 10.77 -5.24 7.89
N VAL A 145 9.74 -5.47 7.08
CA VAL A 145 8.45 -4.81 7.22
C VAL A 145 7.54 -5.64 8.11
N ASP A 146 6.96 -5.00 9.13
CA ASP A 146 5.97 -5.59 10.04
C ASP A 146 6.50 -6.66 11.02
N PHE A 147 7.79 -6.67 11.33
CA PHE A 147 8.33 -7.53 12.37
C PHE A 147 9.48 -6.84 13.13
N SER A 148 9.61 -7.13 14.43
CA SER A 148 10.72 -6.63 15.24
C SER A 148 11.34 -7.73 16.11
N TYR A 149 12.49 -7.44 16.65
CA TYR A 149 13.24 -8.36 17.52
C TYR A 149 13.46 -7.74 18.90
N ASN A 150 13.41 -8.57 19.93
CA ASN A 150 13.74 -8.16 21.29
C ASN A 150 14.85 -9.07 21.87
N PRO A 151 16.09 -8.55 22.08
CA PRO A 151 16.52 -7.19 21.75
C PRO A 151 16.62 -6.93 20.23
N PRO A 152 16.58 -5.68 19.78
CA PRO A 152 16.79 -5.33 18.37
C PRO A 152 18.16 -5.82 17.85
N LEU A 153 18.19 -6.23 16.59
CA LEU A 153 19.43 -6.66 15.93
C LEU A 153 20.15 -5.45 15.31
N PRO A 154 21.47 -5.30 15.50
CA PRO A 154 22.20 -4.11 15.07
C PRO A 154 22.26 -3.93 13.54
N ASN A 155 22.09 -5.02 12.78
CA ASN A 155 22.11 -5.04 11.34
C ASN A 155 20.71 -5.18 10.70
N VAL A 156 19.63 -5.01 11.47
CA VAL A 156 18.26 -5.05 10.99
C VAL A 156 17.52 -3.76 11.35
N ASP A 157 16.96 -3.07 10.37
CA ASP A 157 16.01 -1.97 10.54
C ASP A 157 14.58 -2.54 10.46
N ALA A 158 13.88 -2.59 11.59
CA ALA A 158 12.51 -3.09 11.68
C ALA A 158 11.53 -1.94 11.39
N LEU A 159 10.78 -2.06 10.30
CA LEU A 159 9.84 -1.05 9.80
C LEU A 159 8.43 -1.40 10.29
N LEU A 160 8.03 -0.80 11.40
CA LEU A 160 6.78 -1.06 12.11
C LEU A 160 5.79 0.08 11.91
N PHE A 161 4.49 -0.21 12.08
CA PHE A 161 3.43 0.78 11.90
C PHE A 161 2.35 0.61 12.97
N ASN A 162 2.02 1.70 13.66
CA ASN A 162 0.93 1.71 14.64
C ASN A 162 -0.42 1.90 13.94
N THR A 163 -0.84 0.87 13.23
CA THR A 163 -2.05 0.89 12.42
C THR A 163 -3.34 0.79 13.24
N ALA A 164 -3.25 0.69 14.58
CA ALA A 164 -4.40 0.96 15.42
C ALA A 164 -4.85 2.42 15.29
N GLN A 165 -3.92 3.37 15.06
CA GLN A 165 -4.23 4.80 15.00
C GLN A 165 -5.07 5.16 13.77
N ASP A 166 -4.65 4.77 12.59
CA ASP A 166 -5.40 5.04 11.35
C ASP A 166 -6.57 4.08 11.16
N GLY A 167 -6.48 2.85 11.67
CA GLY A 167 -7.61 1.94 11.82
C GLY A 167 -8.75 2.57 12.63
N PHE A 168 -8.41 3.24 13.75
CA PHE A 168 -9.37 3.99 14.57
C PHE A 168 -10.06 5.09 13.78
N LEU A 169 -9.31 5.89 13.02
CA LEU A 169 -9.88 6.92 12.16
C LEU A 169 -10.79 6.31 11.09
N GLY A 170 -10.38 5.16 10.50
CA GLY A 170 -11.20 4.41 9.56
C GLY A 170 -12.51 3.92 10.19
N GLY A 171 -12.47 3.37 11.39
CA GLY A 171 -13.65 2.93 12.13
C GLY A 171 -14.60 4.07 12.48
N TYR A 172 -14.04 5.19 12.96
CA TYR A 172 -14.82 6.42 13.24
C TYR A 172 -15.54 6.93 11.99
N LEU A 173 -14.81 7.03 10.88
CA LEU A 173 -15.37 7.41 9.58
C LEU A 173 -16.45 6.44 9.11
N ALA A 174 -16.20 5.12 9.20
CA ALA A 174 -17.17 4.09 8.80
C ALA A 174 -18.47 4.23 9.61
N ALA A 175 -18.38 4.41 10.93
CA ALA A 175 -19.55 4.60 11.77
C ALA A 175 -20.34 5.85 11.40
N GLY A 176 -19.66 6.96 11.09
CA GLY A 176 -20.29 8.22 10.67
C GLY A 176 -20.93 8.18 9.30
N MET A 177 -20.46 7.30 8.40
CA MET A 177 -20.94 7.15 7.03
C MET A 177 -21.97 6.03 6.87
N SER A 178 -22.04 5.08 7.79
CA SER A 178 -22.97 3.95 7.72
C SER A 178 -24.42 4.41 7.77
N LYS A 179 -25.25 3.85 6.88
CA LYS A 179 -26.69 4.07 6.81
C LYS A 179 -27.48 2.94 7.47
N THR A 180 -26.91 1.74 7.50
CA THR A 180 -27.55 0.57 8.11
C THR A 180 -27.24 0.42 9.60
N GLY A 181 -26.20 1.13 10.09
CA GLY A 181 -25.67 0.95 11.43
C GLY A 181 -24.86 -0.34 11.59
N LYS A 182 -24.42 -0.95 10.50
CA LYS A 182 -23.55 -2.14 10.49
C LYS A 182 -22.38 -1.93 9.56
N VAL A 183 -21.18 -2.09 10.08
CA VAL A 183 -19.93 -2.07 9.34
C VAL A 183 -19.20 -3.40 9.57
N ALA A 184 -18.27 -3.78 8.70
CA ALA A 184 -17.58 -5.05 8.84
C ALA A 184 -16.09 -4.91 8.58
N THR A 185 -15.29 -5.75 9.25
CA THR A 185 -13.89 -5.95 8.96
C THR A 185 -13.52 -7.42 9.00
N PHE A 186 -12.53 -7.81 8.23
CA PHE A 186 -11.95 -9.15 8.24
C PHE A 186 -10.49 -9.12 7.85
N GLY A 187 -9.74 -10.13 8.26
CA GLY A 187 -8.32 -10.26 7.94
C GLY A 187 -8.01 -11.30 6.87
N GLY A 188 -6.80 -11.24 6.31
CA GLY A 188 -6.23 -12.32 5.52
C GLY A 188 -5.88 -13.50 6.44
N GLN A 189 -4.83 -13.38 7.22
CA GLN A 189 -4.45 -14.30 8.29
C GLN A 189 -4.54 -13.61 9.66
N LYS A 190 -4.72 -14.41 10.71
CA LYS A 190 -4.71 -13.87 12.08
C LYS A 190 -3.28 -13.63 12.55
N LEU A 191 -2.73 -12.48 12.16
CA LEU A 191 -1.40 -12.00 12.56
C LEU A 191 -1.54 -10.71 13.38
N PRO A 192 -0.61 -10.42 14.30
CA PRO A 192 -0.64 -9.16 15.07
C PRO A 192 -0.74 -7.91 14.19
N THR A 193 -0.02 -7.88 13.07
CA THR A 193 0.00 -6.77 12.10
C THR A 193 -1.29 -6.62 11.28
N VAL A 194 -2.18 -7.61 11.32
CA VAL A 194 -3.54 -7.59 10.77
C VAL A 194 -4.54 -7.22 11.86
N THR A 195 -4.46 -7.87 13.02
CA THR A 195 -5.44 -7.68 14.11
C THR A 195 -5.34 -6.29 14.72
N ILE A 196 -4.17 -5.64 14.72
CA ILE A 196 -4.00 -4.26 15.18
C ILE A 196 -4.84 -3.26 14.37
N TYR A 197 -4.99 -3.43 13.06
CA TYR A 197 -5.91 -2.63 12.24
C TYR A 197 -7.37 -2.86 12.63
N MET A 198 -7.72 -4.15 12.85
CA MET A 198 -9.09 -4.56 13.20
C MET A 198 -9.47 -4.07 14.59
N ASP A 199 -8.53 -4.07 15.56
CA ASP A 199 -8.68 -3.48 16.88
C ASP A 199 -8.95 -1.97 16.75
N GLY A 200 -8.08 -1.25 16.05
CA GLY A 200 -8.25 0.19 15.84
C GLY A 200 -9.59 0.52 15.18
N PHE A 201 -9.97 -0.22 14.14
CA PHE A 201 -11.25 -0.04 13.47
C PHE A 201 -12.44 -0.24 14.42
N TYR A 202 -12.40 -1.29 15.23
CA TYR A 202 -13.41 -1.56 16.24
C TYR A 202 -13.51 -0.40 17.25
N ASP A 203 -12.39 0.01 17.82
CA ASP A 203 -12.32 1.09 18.81
C ASP A 203 -12.82 2.43 18.23
N GLY A 204 -12.48 2.72 16.99
CA GLY A 204 -12.97 3.91 16.29
C GLY A 204 -14.49 3.93 16.16
N VAL A 205 -15.11 2.79 15.84
CA VAL A 205 -16.57 2.64 15.80
C VAL A 205 -17.17 2.83 17.20
N GLN A 206 -16.58 2.22 18.25
CA GLN A 206 -17.07 2.37 19.61
C GLN A 206 -16.94 3.81 20.12
N TYR A 207 -15.85 4.49 19.77
CA TYR A 207 -15.66 5.90 20.12
C TYR A 207 -16.69 6.80 19.43
N TYR A 208 -17.00 6.56 18.14
CA TYR A 208 -18.09 7.26 17.44
C TYR A 208 -19.44 7.01 18.14
N ASN A 209 -19.76 5.78 18.47
CA ASN A 209 -20.97 5.40 19.19
C ASN A 209 -21.13 6.18 20.49
N GLN A 210 -20.06 6.24 21.29
CA GLN A 210 -20.05 6.99 22.55
C GLN A 210 -20.27 8.48 22.34
N LYS A 211 -19.59 9.08 21.35
CA LYS A 211 -19.67 10.52 21.07
C LYS A 211 -21.04 10.96 20.55
N HIS A 212 -21.69 10.12 19.75
CA HIS A 212 -22.94 10.46 19.06
C HIS A 212 -24.18 9.74 19.62
N ASN A 213 -24.03 9.00 20.72
CA ASN A 213 -25.09 8.15 21.29
C ASN A 213 -25.74 7.25 20.22
N LYS A 214 -24.88 6.55 19.45
CA LYS A 214 -25.25 5.61 18.41
C LYS A 214 -24.96 4.17 18.84
N ASN A 215 -25.35 3.22 18.01
CA ASN A 215 -25.09 1.79 18.22
C ASN A 215 -24.73 1.11 16.88
N VAL A 216 -23.69 1.63 16.21
CA VAL A 216 -23.15 1.01 15.01
C VAL A 216 -22.43 -0.28 15.42
N GLN A 217 -22.76 -1.38 14.75
CA GLN A 217 -22.21 -2.71 15.03
C GLN A 217 -21.02 -2.99 14.11
N VAL A 218 -19.98 -3.63 14.65
CA VAL A 218 -18.86 -4.16 13.87
C VAL A 218 -19.05 -5.66 13.69
N LEU A 219 -19.20 -6.10 12.45
CA LEU A 219 -19.24 -7.51 12.08
C LEU A 219 -17.83 -8.00 11.75
N GLY A 220 -17.57 -9.28 11.95
CA GLY A 220 -16.33 -9.94 11.57
C GLY A 220 -15.13 -9.74 12.50
N TRP A 221 -15.27 -8.97 13.58
CA TRP A 221 -14.24 -8.83 14.62
C TRP A 221 -14.82 -8.57 16.00
N ASN A 222 -14.28 -9.24 16.98
CA ASN A 222 -14.52 -9.00 18.38
C ASN A 222 -13.18 -8.79 19.08
N GLU A 223 -12.85 -7.56 19.39
CA GLU A 223 -11.59 -7.18 20.02
C GLU A 223 -11.41 -7.81 21.42
N THR A 224 -12.49 -7.90 22.20
CA THR A 224 -12.42 -8.46 23.55
C THR A 224 -11.95 -9.91 23.57
N THR A 225 -12.46 -10.73 22.65
CA THR A 225 -12.11 -12.15 22.54
C THR A 225 -11.00 -12.43 21.54
N GLN A 226 -10.58 -11.41 20.76
CA GLN A 226 -9.63 -11.52 19.67
C GLN A 226 -10.06 -12.59 18.64
N ASN A 227 -11.36 -12.69 18.38
CA ASN A 227 -11.94 -13.62 17.43
C ASN A 227 -12.66 -12.86 16.30
N GLY A 228 -12.54 -13.39 15.10
CA GLY A 228 -13.17 -12.79 13.94
C GLY A 228 -13.05 -13.62 12.67
N SER A 229 -13.33 -12.98 11.57
CA SER A 229 -13.32 -13.59 10.23
C SER A 229 -11.97 -13.41 9.56
N PHE A 230 -11.39 -14.51 9.08
CA PHE A 230 -10.13 -14.54 8.34
C PHE A 230 -10.27 -15.46 7.13
N THR A 231 -9.66 -15.08 6.00
CA THR A 231 -9.67 -15.90 4.78
C THR A 231 -8.63 -17.02 4.81
N GLY A 232 -7.65 -16.92 5.72
CA GLY A 232 -6.58 -17.89 5.89
C GLY A 232 -5.37 -17.67 4.95
N ASP A 233 -5.45 -16.70 4.03
CA ASP A 233 -4.37 -16.31 3.11
C ASP A 233 -4.55 -14.86 2.63
N PHE A 234 -3.58 -14.35 1.85
CA PHE A 234 -3.60 -12.99 1.28
C PHE A 234 -3.78 -12.96 -0.24
N THR A 235 -4.08 -14.11 -0.88
CA THR A 235 -4.09 -14.24 -2.34
C THR A 235 -5.45 -14.63 -2.92
N ASN A 236 -6.25 -15.37 -2.18
CA ASN A 236 -7.51 -15.95 -2.68
C ASN A 236 -8.65 -14.95 -2.70
N GLN A 237 -8.80 -14.24 -3.82
CA GLN A 237 -9.87 -13.27 -4.02
C GLN A 237 -11.28 -13.87 -3.90
N THR A 238 -11.46 -15.14 -4.24
CA THR A 238 -12.78 -15.80 -4.12
C THR A 238 -13.24 -15.89 -2.68
N LYS A 239 -12.31 -16.19 -1.74
CA LYS A 239 -12.64 -16.16 -0.31
C LYS A 239 -13.01 -14.76 0.16
N GLY A 240 -12.26 -13.72 -0.26
CA GLY A 240 -12.59 -12.32 0.05
C GLY A 240 -13.96 -11.92 -0.46
N GLN A 241 -14.31 -12.34 -1.69
CA GLN A 241 -15.64 -12.12 -2.26
C GLN A 241 -16.73 -12.80 -1.42
N SER A 242 -16.54 -14.07 -1.03
CA SER A 242 -17.54 -14.83 -0.26
C SER A 242 -17.76 -14.25 1.14
N VAL A 243 -16.68 -13.91 1.87
CA VAL A 243 -16.78 -13.29 3.20
C VAL A 243 -17.51 -11.95 3.11
N THR A 244 -17.18 -11.13 2.12
CA THR A 244 -17.85 -9.84 1.91
C THR A 244 -19.33 -9.99 1.57
N GLN A 245 -19.69 -10.95 0.72
CA GLN A 245 -21.10 -11.25 0.42
C GLN A 245 -21.88 -11.64 1.67
N THR A 246 -21.27 -12.41 2.58
CA THR A 246 -21.88 -12.76 3.87
C THR A 246 -22.17 -11.49 4.69
N PHE A 247 -21.21 -10.60 4.87
CA PHE A 247 -21.41 -9.36 5.63
C PHE A 247 -22.47 -8.45 5.00
N ILE A 248 -22.48 -8.34 3.66
CA ILE A 248 -23.51 -7.58 2.94
C ILE A 248 -24.90 -8.20 3.22
N SER A 249 -25.03 -9.53 3.21
CA SER A 249 -26.30 -10.22 3.51
C SER A 249 -26.74 -10.03 4.95
N GLU A 250 -25.80 -9.84 5.88
CA GLU A 250 -26.04 -9.51 7.29
C GLU A 250 -26.36 -8.03 7.51
N GLY A 251 -26.29 -7.22 6.45
CA GLY A 251 -26.68 -5.82 6.41
C GLY A 251 -25.54 -4.84 6.62
N ALA A 252 -24.27 -5.26 6.52
CA ALA A 252 -23.16 -4.32 6.51
C ALA A 252 -23.15 -3.48 5.21
N ASP A 253 -22.95 -2.17 5.35
CA ASP A 253 -22.89 -1.24 4.23
C ASP A 253 -21.50 -0.59 4.05
N ILE A 254 -20.56 -0.88 4.96
CA ILE A 254 -19.16 -0.48 4.84
C ILE A 254 -18.27 -1.66 5.24
N ILE A 255 -17.35 -2.06 4.35
CA ILE A 255 -16.46 -3.20 4.54
C ILE A 255 -15.01 -2.74 4.56
N PHE A 256 -14.24 -3.17 5.56
CA PHE A 256 -12.80 -2.93 5.67
C PHE A 256 -12.02 -4.26 5.66
N PRO A 257 -11.56 -4.76 4.49
CA PRO A 257 -10.72 -5.94 4.41
C PRO A 257 -9.26 -5.61 4.73
N VAL A 258 -8.69 -6.26 5.73
CA VAL A 258 -7.25 -6.17 6.08
C VAL A 258 -6.57 -7.40 5.50
N ALA A 259 -6.47 -7.48 4.17
CA ALA A 259 -6.24 -8.75 3.49
C ALA A 259 -5.48 -8.67 2.16
N GLY A 260 -4.80 -7.57 1.85
CA GLY A 260 -4.01 -7.43 0.61
C GLY A 260 -4.84 -7.74 -0.64
N ASN A 261 -4.31 -8.61 -1.51
CA ASN A 261 -4.94 -8.98 -2.79
C ASN A 261 -6.36 -9.61 -2.63
N VAL A 262 -6.63 -10.24 -1.51
CA VAL A 262 -7.97 -10.77 -1.16
C VAL A 262 -9.01 -9.64 -1.15
N GLY A 263 -8.60 -8.41 -0.81
CA GLY A 263 -9.44 -7.20 -0.85
C GLY A 263 -10.01 -6.89 -2.23
N LEU A 264 -9.37 -7.31 -3.33
CA LEU A 264 -9.94 -7.17 -4.68
C LEU A 264 -11.19 -8.04 -4.86
N GLY A 265 -11.24 -9.19 -4.20
CA GLY A 265 -12.44 -10.02 -4.12
C GLY A 265 -13.57 -9.33 -3.36
N ALA A 266 -13.24 -8.63 -2.26
CA ALA A 266 -14.20 -7.80 -1.53
C ALA A 266 -14.76 -6.68 -2.42
N ALA A 267 -13.90 -5.96 -3.15
CA ALA A 267 -14.31 -4.90 -4.06
C ALA A 267 -15.24 -5.42 -5.17
N LYS A 268 -14.97 -6.62 -5.67
CA LYS A 268 -15.85 -7.29 -6.64
C LYS A 268 -17.22 -7.64 -6.05
N ALA A 269 -17.27 -8.09 -4.79
CA ALA A 269 -18.54 -8.37 -4.10
C ALA A 269 -19.38 -7.11 -3.92
N VAL A 270 -18.75 -5.99 -3.49
CA VAL A 270 -19.40 -4.68 -3.37
C VAL A 270 -19.93 -4.22 -4.72
N GLN A 271 -19.13 -4.30 -5.78
CA GLN A 271 -19.57 -3.97 -7.14
C GLN A 271 -20.80 -4.77 -7.59
N GLN A 272 -20.81 -6.07 -7.31
CA GLN A 272 -21.92 -6.95 -7.68
C GLN A 272 -23.19 -6.64 -6.88
N ALA A 273 -23.07 -6.38 -5.58
CA ALA A 273 -24.19 -6.03 -4.72
C ALA A 273 -24.86 -4.73 -5.18
N ASP A 274 -24.06 -3.71 -5.50
CA ASP A 274 -24.57 -2.41 -5.97
C ASP A 274 -25.19 -2.51 -7.37
N ALA A 275 -24.59 -3.32 -8.27
CA ALA A 275 -25.16 -3.59 -9.57
C ALA A 275 -26.53 -4.29 -9.46
N ALA A 276 -26.66 -5.29 -8.59
CA ALA A 276 -27.92 -5.98 -8.33
C ALA A 276 -28.99 -5.06 -7.69
N ALA A 277 -28.57 -4.10 -6.85
CA ALA A 277 -29.45 -3.13 -6.22
C ALA A 277 -29.84 -1.95 -7.13
N GLY A 278 -29.21 -1.81 -8.30
CA GLY A 278 -29.38 -0.68 -9.22
C GLY A 278 -28.90 0.68 -8.65
N SER A 279 -28.19 0.67 -7.54
CA SER A 279 -27.66 1.88 -6.87
C SER A 279 -26.54 1.54 -5.92
N GLN A 280 -25.63 2.49 -5.67
CA GLN A 280 -24.54 2.34 -4.69
C GLN A 280 -25.11 2.37 -3.26
N LYS A 281 -25.09 1.21 -2.59
CA LYS A 281 -25.54 1.01 -1.21
C LYS A 281 -24.44 0.53 -0.30
N VAL A 282 -23.44 -0.15 -0.85
CA VAL A 282 -22.31 -0.70 -0.11
C VAL A 282 -21.03 0.02 -0.52
N ASN A 283 -20.20 0.33 0.44
CA ASN A 283 -18.91 0.95 0.23
C ASN A 283 -17.83 0.15 0.95
N MET A 284 -16.58 0.51 0.74
CA MET A 284 -15.48 -0.13 1.46
C MET A 284 -14.34 0.85 1.71
N MET A 285 -13.37 0.39 2.48
CA MET A 285 -12.06 1.04 2.65
C MET A 285 -10.97 0.11 2.10
N TRP A 286 -9.93 0.71 1.53
CA TRP A 286 -8.75 -0.05 1.13
C TRP A 286 -7.72 -0.08 2.25
N VAL A 287 -6.66 -0.91 2.12
CA VAL A 287 -5.63 -1.10 3.15
C VAL A 287 -4.22 -0.86 2.60
N ASP A 288 -3.31 -0.45 3.46
CA ASP A 288 -1.86 -0.21 3.28
C ASP A 288 -1.50 0.94 2.35
N THR A 289 -2.18 1.12 1.24
CA THR A 289 -1.90 2.16 0.23
C THR A 289 -3.19 2.82 -0.24
N ASP A 290 -3.08 3.89 -1.03
CA ASP A 290 -4.24 4.53 -1.64
C ASP A 290 -4.87 3.64 -2.72
N GLY A 291 -6.03 3.07 -2.41
CA GLY A 291 -6.78 2.19 -3.31
C GLY A 291 -7.27 2.89 -4.58
N CYS A 292 -7.49 4.19 -4.53
CA CYS A 292 -7.85 4.94 -5.73
C CYS A 292 -6.69 5.05 -6.74
N VAL A 293 -5.46 4.85 -6.27
CA VAL A 293 -4.27 4.76 -7.12
C VAL A 293 -3.98 3.30 -7.49
N SER A 294 -3.92 2.41 -6.51
CA SER A 294 -3.44 1.03 -6.70
C SER A 294 -4.51 0.09 -7.29
N ALA A 295 -5.79 0.35 -7.04
CA ALA A 295 -6.96 -0.40 -7.51
C ALA A 295 -8.02 0.54 -8.10
N ALA A 296 -7.59 1.46 -8.95
CA ALA A 296 -8.35 2.60 -9.47
C ALA A 296 -9.73 2.23 -10.07
N GLN A 297 -9.87 1.04 -10.65
CA GLN A 297 -11.14 0.54 -11.20
C GLN A 297 -12.25 0.41 -10.14
N TYR A 298 -11.89 0.36 -8.85
CA TYR A 298 -12.81 0.26 -7.72
C TYR A 298 -12.91 1.56 -6.91
N CYS A 299 -12.21 2.65 -7.28
CA CYS A 299 -12.14 3.91 -6.52
C CYS A 299 -13.51 4.42 -6.10
N LYS A 300 -14.50 4.35 -6.97
CA LYS A 300 -15.88 4.80 -6.68
C LYS A 300 -16.56 4.09 -5.49
N TYR A 301 -16.00 2.97 -5.01
CA TYR A 301 -16.49 2.25 -3.82
C TYR A 301 -15.65 2.55 -2.58
N PHE A 302 -14.46 3.13 -2.73
CA PHE A 302 -13.55 3.41 -1.62
C PHE A 302 -13.89 4.75 -0.98
N ILE A 303 -14.37 4.72 0.27
CA ILE A 303 -14.58 5.95 1.05
C ILE A 303 -13.22 6.61 1.32
N THR A 304 -12.23 5.81 1.65
CA THR A 304 -10.81 6.16 1.86
C THR A 304 -9.97 4.88 1.86
N SER A 305 -8.70 5.02 2.14
CA SER A 305 -7.79 3.90 2.45
C SER A 305 -7.12 4.14 3.79
N VAL A 306 -6.91 3.07 4.55
CA VAL A 306 -6.17 3.08 5.83
C VAL A 306 -4.74 2.68 5.51
N GLN A 307 -3.80 3.64 5.56
CA GLN A 307 -2.50 3.56 4.89
C GLN A 307 -1.34 3.35 5.85
N LYS A 308 -0.40 2.47 5.46
CA LYS A 308 0.97 2.42 6.00
C LYS A 308 1.92 3.22 5.12
N GLY A 309 2.82 3.99 5.72
CA GLY A 309 3.89 4.72 5.04
C GLY A 309 5.05 3.82 4.57
N ILE A 310 4.75 2.62 4.09
CA ILE A 310 5.74 1.59 3.69
C ILE A 310 6.70 2.14 2.64
N VAL A 311 6.18 2.86 1.64
CA VAL A 311 7.00 3.46 0.56
C VAL A 311 8.11 4.32 1.15
N THR A 312 7.78 5.20 2.09
CA THR A 312 8.74 6.10 2.72
C THR A 312 9.73 5.35 3.61
N ALA A 313 9.25 4.40 4.42
CA ALA A 313 10.09 3.64 5.33
C ALA A 313 11.12 2.78 4.57
N VAL A 314 10.68 2.02 3.56
CA VAL A 314 11.57 1.20 2.71
C VAL A 314 12.55 2.09 1.93
N LYS A 315 12.07 3.18 1.32
CA LYS A 315 12.95 4.16 0.66
C LYS A 315 14.06 4.63 1.59
N ASN A 316 13.72 5.02 2.82
CA ASN A 316 14.68 5.54 3.79
C ASN A 316 15.72 4.49 4.22
N ALA A 317 15.31 3.23 4.45
CA ALA A 317 16.23 2.14 4.77
C ALA A 317 17.25 1.89 3.64
N VAL A 318 16.78 1.91 2.38
CA VAL A 318 17.65 1.71 1.21
C VAL A 318 18.55 2.91 0.95
N THR A 319 18.03 4.15 1.02
CA THR A 319 18.86 5.36 0.84
C THR A 319 19.85 5.52 1.98
N GLY A 320 19.46 5.25 3.24
CA GLY A 320 20.37 5.26 4.38
C GLY A 320 21.50 4.23 4.27
N THR A 321 21.26 3.12 3.56
CA THR A 321 22.35 2.18 3.22
C THR A 321 23.33 2.79 2.23
N ALA A 322 22.84 3.50 1.21
CA ALA A 322 23.66 4.09 0.17
C ALA A 322 24.51 5.28 0.66
N ASP A 323 23.98 6.08 1.57
CA ASP A 323 24.66 7.25 2.14
C ASP A 323 25.44 6.95 3.43
N GLY A 324 25.39 5.70 3.92
CA GLY A 324 26.11 5.27 5.12
C GLY A 324 25.42 5.62 6.44
N SER A 325 24.21 6.15 6.42
CA SER A 325 23.43 6.51 7.62
C SER A 325 22.56 5.35 8.16
N PHE A 326 22.59 4.18 7.52
CA PHE A 326 21.83 3.00 7.97
C PHE A 326 22.08 2.70 9.45
N LYS A 327 21.01 2.48 10.18
CA LYS A 327 21.04 2.04 11.58
C LYS A 327 20.05 0.91 11.76
N GLY A 328 20.49 -0.17 12.43
CA GLY A 328 19.57 -1.18 12.93
C GLY A 328 18.74 -0.63 14.10
N GLY A 329 17.60 -1.19 14.31
CA GLY A 329 16.67 -0.76 15.35
C GLY A 329 15.21 -0.87 14.90
N ASN A 330 14.34 -0.07 15.52
CA ASN A 330 12.92 -0.05 15.22
C ASN A 330 12.50 1.34 14.74
N TYR A 331 12.01 1.43 13.52
CA TYR A 331 11.20 2.54 13.06
C TYR A 331 9.74 2.23 13.40
N ILE A 332 9.01 3.20 13.94
CA ILE A 332 7.56 3.08 14.21
C ILE A 332 6.84 4.21 13.49
N GLY A 333 6.09 3.86 12.45
CA GLY A 333 5.17 4.76 11.75
C GLY A 333 3.94 5.06 12.62
N THR A 334 3.61 6.33 12.78
CA THR A 334 2.47 6.83 13.56
C THR A 334 1.76 7.94 12.79
N LEU A 335 0.57 8.38 13.24
CA LEU A 335 -0.08 9.58 12.70
C LEU A 335 0.85 10.79 12.81
N GLN A 336 1.50 10.97 13.97
CA GLN A 336 2.36 12.11 14.26
C GLN A 336 3.54 12.26 13.29
N ASN A 337 4.13 11.14 12.83
CA ASN A 337 5.25 11.18 11.89
C ASN A 337 4.85 10.88 10.43
N GLY A 338 3.56 10.78 10.14
CA GLY A 338 3.04 10.47 8.80
C GLY A 338 3.29 9.04 8.36
N GLY A 339 3.67 8.16 9.29
CA GLY A 339 3.91 6.73 9.01
C GLY A 339 2.63 5.91 8.89
N VAL A 340 1.50 6.43 9.37
CA VAL A 340 0.15 5.91 9.10
C VAL A 340 -0.80 7.08 8.84
N ALA A 341 -1.84 6.90 8.04
CA ALA A 341 -2.79 7.95 7.68
C ALA A 341 -4.06 7.40 7.02
N LEU A 342 -5.11 8.20 6.94
CA LEU A 342 -6.16 8.00 5.95
C LEU A 342 -5.77 8.64 4.62
N ALA A 343 -6.05 7.97 3.50
CA ALA A 343 -5.95 8.55 2.16
C ALA A 343 -6.96 9.68 1.96
N PRO A 344 -6.78 10.55 0.96
CA PRO A 344 -7.82 11.48 0.52
C PRO A 344 -9.14 10.74 0.20
N PHE A 345 -10.26 11.44 0.34
CA PHE A 345 -11.57 10.83 0.10
C PHE A 345 -11.93 10.68 -1.38
N HIS A 346 -11.15 11.26 -2.29
CA HIS A 346 -11.34 11.15 -3.75
C HIS A 346 -12.81 11.36 -4.18
N ASP A 347 -13.44 10.35 -4.81
CA ASP A 347 -14.84 10.37 -5.26
C ASP A 347 -15.86 10.52 -4.10
N PHE A 348 -15.41 10.33 -2.87
CA PHE A 348 -16.23 10.52 -1.67
C PHE A 348 -16.06 11.89 -1.02
N ASP A 349 -15.16 12.75 -1.49
CA ASP A 349 -14.88 14.00 -0.80
C ASP A 349 -16.13 14.85 -0.58
N SER A 350 -16.98 14.99 -1.59
CA SER A 350 -18.25 15.70 -1.47
C SER A 350 -19.35 14.93 -0.71
N LYS A 351 -19.18 13.62 -0.50
CA LYS A 351 -20.14 12.74 0.17
C LYS A 351 -19.88 12.62 1.67
N VAL A 352 -18.64 12.82 2.12
CA VAL A 352 -18.29 12.84 3.54
C VAL A 352 -18.76 14.18 4.14
N PRO A 353 -19.65 14.19 5.16
CA PRO A 353 -20.14 15.41 5.75
C PRO A 353 -19.02 16.30 6.30
N ALA A 354 -19.12 17.62 6.11
CA ALA A 354 -18.10 18.56 6.59
C ALA A 354 -17.87 18.47 8.11
N ALA A 355 -18.95 18.25 8.88
CA ALA A 355 -18.84 18.03 10.32
C ALA A 355 -17.99 16.80 10.64
N LEU A 356 -18.21 15.66 9.94
CA LEU A 356 -17.45 14.43 10.15
C LEU A 356 -15.96 14.60 9.78
N LYS A 357 -15.66 15.37 8.70
CA LYS A 357 -14.27 15.73 8.36
C LYS A 357 -13.60 16.53 9.48
N SER A 358 -14.29 17.50 10.05
CA SER A 358 -13.80 18.31 11.18
C SER A 358 -13.59 17.46 12.44
N GLU A 359 -14.50 16.53 12.71
CA GLU A 359 -14.39 15.60 13.82
C GLU A 359 -13.18 14.67 13.65
N LEU A 360 -12.95 14.12 12.45
CA LEU A 360 -11.78 13.31 12.15
C LEU A 360 -10.47 14.06 12.41
N GLN A 361 -10.39 15.34 12.05
CA GLN A 361 -9.22 16.17 12.37
C GLN A 361 -9.02 16.31 13.90
N THR A 362 -10.11 16.51 14.64
CA THR A 362 -10.05 16.58 16.12
C THR A 362 -9.64 15.26 16.73
N VAL A 363 -10.16 14.13 16.21
CA VAL A 363 -9.80 12.80 16.65
C VAL A 363 -8.32 12.50 16.34
N THR A 364 -7.85 12.85 15.14
CA THR A 364 -6.43 12.72 14.78
C THR A 364 -5.54 13.46 15.78
N GLN A 365 -5.82 14.73 16.04
CA GLN A 365 -5.09 15.53 17.04
C GLN A 365 -5.14 14.91 18.45
N GLY A 366 -6.31 14.36 18.81
CA GLY A 366 -6.49 13.69 20.10
C GLY A 366 -5.63 12.43 20.25
N ILE A 367 -5.47 11.66 19.18
CA ILE A 367 -4.58 10.49 19.16
C ILE A 367 -3.11 10.92 19.18
N GLU A 368 -2.73 11.92 18.37
CA GLU A 368 -1.35 12.42 18.28
C GLU A 368 -0.84 13.01 19.60
N ASN A 369 -1.70 13.73 20.34
CA ASN A 369 -1.35 14.33 21.63
C ASN A 369 -1.61 13.42 22.84
N GLY A 370 -2.13 12.20 22.62
CA GLY A 370 -2.38 11.19 23.65
C GLY A 370 -3.64 11.41 24.50
N SER A 371 -4.49 12.41 24.17
CA SER A 371 -5.78 12.60 24.87
C SER A 371 -6.82 11.55 24.47
N ILE A 372 -6.68 10.93 23.33
CA ILE A 372 -7.42 9.74 22.90
C ILE A 372 -6.44 8.58 22.90
N GLN A 373 -6.70 7.60 23.77
CA GLN A 373 -5.91 6.35 23.86
C GLN A 373 -6.67 5.24 23.17
N ILE A 374 -5.96 4.43 22.40
CA ILE A 374 -6.49 3.27 21.68
C ILE A 374 -6.08 2.03 22.47
N ALA A 375 -7.05 1.21 22.83
CA ALA A 375 -6.85 0.06 23.71
C ALA A 375 -6.60 -1.24 22.93
N THR A 376 -5.80 -1.20 21.86
CA THR A 376 -5.48 -2.39 21.07
C THR A 376 -4.83 -3.48 21.92
N LYS A 377 -5.20 -4.74 21.68
CA LYS A 377 -4.54 -5.92 22.26
C LYS A 377 -3.44 -6.47 21.37
N SER A 378 -3.37 -5.99 20.14
CA SER A 378 -2.35 -6.40 19.19
C SER A 378 -1.12 -5.49 19.32
N PRO A 379 0.09 -6.04 19.46
CA PRO A 379 1.30 -5.21 19.55
C PRO A 379 1.61 -4.53 18.21
N VAL A 380 2.25 -3.37 18.28
CA VAL A 380 2.82 -2.68 17.09
C VAL A 380 4.00 -3.49 16.53
N SER A 381 4.70 -4.19 17.40
CA SER A 381 5.79 -5.12 17.06
C SER A 381 5.28 -6.55 17.12
N GLY A 382 5.58 -7.36 16.14
CA GLY A 382 5.29 -8.79 16.17
C GLY A 382 6.02 -9.53 17.27
#